data_1e5c226eb5da00e452cc05cc51d3e847
#
_entry.id   1e5c226eb5da00e452cc05cc51d3e847
#
_cell.length_a   1.000
_cell.length_b   1.000
_cell.length_c   1.000
_cell.angle_alpha   90.00
_cell.angle_beta   90.00
_cell.angle_gamma   90.00
#
_symmetry.space_group_name_H-M   'P 1'
#
loop_
_entity.id
_entity.type
_entity.pdbx_description
1 polymer ?
#
loop_
_entity_poly.entity_id
_entity_poly.type
_entity_poly.pdbx_seq_one_letter_code
_entity_poly.pdbx_strand_id
1 'polypeptide(L)'
;MAKFPLSKYASLEMNRAAYLKNGLVRSQTPLSDEFTAAAPCENGMWVDANIANQEIKLPAEGTVQYGIVYTTEKEWGRYVYGLKEHFDVAGAYPRVGILQSGDIFTTNCFDMGDFANLKAFEEAMKALDTTPLYVVPVAGDGRPKVTATKPTSGAYGQVVKYTTVPNGEKAIKYTILEA
;
A
#
# COMPACT_ATOMS: atom_id res chain seq x y z
N MET A 1 3.58 -3.59 16.11
CA MET A 1 3.22 -2.31 15.48
C MET A 1 1.71 -2.13 15.50
N ALA A 2 1.23 -0.89 15.66
CA ALA A 2 -0.19 -0.59 15.73
C ALA A 2 -0.76 -0.41 14.32
N LYS A 3 -1.32 -1.47 13.76
CA LYS A 3 -1.96 -1.42 12.43
C LYS A 3 -3.16 -0.47 12.42
N PHE A 4 -3.38 0.19 11.29
CA PHE A 4 -4.56 1.02 11.12
C PHE A 4 -5.82 0.15 11.18
N PRO A 5 -6.83 0.51 11.97
CA PRO A 5 -8.04 -0.30 12.10
C PRO A 5 -8.86 -0.27 10.82
N LEU A 6 -9.10 -1.44 10.26
CA LEU A 6 -9.91 -1.65 9.07
C LEU A 6 -11.12 -2.51 9.41
N SER A 7 -12.25 -2.30 8.73
CA SER A 7 -13.45 -3.15 8.90
C SER A 7 -13.22 -4.54 8.30
N LYS A 8 -12.41 -4.66 7.24
CA LYS A 8 -12.05 -5.93 6.61
C LYS A 8 -10.67 -5.86 5.97
N TYR A 9 -10.60 -5.78 4.64
CA TYR A 9 -9.35 -5.69 3.87
C TYR A 9 -9.05 -4.26 3.48
N ALA A 10 -7.77 -3.97 3.23
CA ALA A 10 -7.33 -2.68 2.76
C ALA A 10 -7.80 -2.39 1.34
N SER A 11 -7.89 -1.11 1.01
CA SER A 11 -8.33 -0.62 -0.30
C SER A 11 -7.39 0.45 -0.81
N LEU A 12 -7.19 0.47 -2.12
CA LEU A 12 -6.55 1.56 -2.84
C LEU A 12 -7.62 2.30 -3.66
N GLU A 13 -7.67 3.63 -3.55
CA GLU A 13 -8.56 4.45 -4.38
C GLU A 13 -8.03 4.52 -5.82
N MET A 14 -8.60 3.71 -6.69
CA MET A 14 -8.14 3.53 -8.06
C MET A 14 -8.23 4.82 -8.91
N ASN A 15 -9.28 5.64 -8.68
CA ASN A 15 -9.45 6.89 -9.40
C ASN A 15 -8.47 7.98 -8.98
N ARG A 16 -7.74 7.75 -7.88
CA ARG A 16 -6.74 8.67 -7.32
C ARG A 16 -5.34 8.06 -7.25
N ALA A 17 -5.14 6.93 -7.92
CA ALA A 17 -3.82 6.37 -8.15
C ALA A 17 -3.21 7.03 -9.39
N ALA A 18 -2.20 7.86 -9.20
CA ALA A 18 -1.53 8.57 -10.27
C ALA A 18 -0.11 8.02 -10.44
N TYR A 19 0.07 7.25 -11.50
CA TYR A 19 1.37 6.74 -11.93
C TYR A 19 1.96 7.68 -12.98
N LEU A 20 3.18 8.16 -12.76
CA LEU A 20 3.87 9.03 -13.71
C LEU A 20 4.31 8.30 -14.97
N LYS A 21 4.61 7.01 -14.86
CA LYS A 21 4.97 6.17 -16.00
C LYS A 21 3.95 5.08 -16.21
N ASN A 22 3.05 5.29 -17.18
CA ASN A 22 2.12 4.27 -17.63
C ASN A 22 2.87 3.06 -18.22
N GLY A 23 2.35 1.85 -17.98
CA GLY A 23 2.89 0.61 -18.53
C GLY A 23 3.92 -0.11 -17.67
N LEU A 24 4.36 0.47 -16.55
CA LEU A 24 5.18 -0.24 -15.56
C LEU A 24 4.28 -1.07 -14.63
N VAL A 25 3.67 -2.11 -15.20
CA VAL A 25 2.74 -2.98 -14.50
C VAL A 25 3.21 -4.42 -14.59
N ARG A 26 3.21 -5.12 -13.47
CA ARG A 26 3.34 -6.58 -13.40
C ARG A 26 1.94 -7.18 -13.23
N SER A 27 1.50 -7.98 -14.17
CA SER A 27 0.18 -8.63 -14.13
C SER A 27 0.22 -10.12 -14.49
N GLN A 28 1.43 -10.64 -14.76
CA GLN A 28 1.66 -12.03 -15.13
C GLN A 28 2.67 -12.73 -14.20
N THR A 29 2.89 -12.14 -13.04
CA THR A 29 3.81 -12.66 -12.02
C THR A 29 2.97 -13.10 -10.82
N PRO A 30 3.04 -14.40 -10.43
CA PRO A 30 2.23 -14.92 -9.33
C PRO A 30 2.72 -14.40 -7.98
N LEU A 31 1.81 -14.40 -7.00
CA LEU A 31 2.15 -14.21 -5.60
C LEU A 31 2.91 -15.41 -5.06
N SER A 32 3.95 -15.17 -4.28
CA SER A 32 4.70 -16.19 -3.55
C SER A 32 3.87 -16.83 -2.42
N ASP A 33 4.37 -17.93 -1.87
CA ASP A 33 3.74 -18.68 -0.77
C ASP A 33 3.66 -17.88 0.55
N GLU A 34 4.29 -16.70 0.63
CA GLU A 34 4.18 -15.79 1.79
C GLU A 34 2.76 -15.25 1.97
N PHE A 35 1.97 -15.16 0.89
CA PHE A 35 0.60 -14.67 0.93
C PHE A 35 -0.39 -15.82 1.17
N THR A 36 -0.89 -15.89 2.38
CA THR A 36 -1.82 -16.94 2.82
C THR A 36 -3.23 -16.39 3.10
N ALA A 37 -4.21 -17.26 3.30
CA ALA A 37 -5.55 -16.83 3.70
C ALA A 37 -5.58 -16.08 5.06
N ALA A 38 -4.58 -16.30 5.91
CA ALA A 38 -4.42 -15.59 7.20
C ALA A 38 -3.67 -14.25 7.05
N ALA A 39 -2.84 -14.12 6.02
CA ALA A 39 -2.09 -12.93 5.68
C ALA A 39 -2.14 -12.71 4.16
N PRO A 40 -3.30 -12.30 3.62
CA PRO A 40 -3.50 -12.19 2.18
C PRO A 40 -2.84 -10.94 1.62
N CYS A 41 -2.68 -10.94 0.29
CA CYS A 41 -2.31 -9.76 -0.47
C CYS A 41 -3.54 -8.87 -0.65
N GLU A 42 -3.42 -7.61 -0.25
CA GLU A 42 -4.50 -6.63 -0.31
C GLU A 42 -4.13 -5.43 -1.20
N ASN A 43 -5.12 -4.75 -1.76
CA ASN A 43 -4.88 -3.54 -2.54
C ASN A 43 -4.25 -2.43 -1.67
N GLY A 44 -3.22 -1.79 -2.22
CA GLY A 44 -2.44 -0.77 -1.51
C GLY A 44 -1.19 -1.31 -0.80
N MET A 45 -0.99 -2.62 -0.72
CA MET A 45 0.24 -3.19 -0.21
C MET A 45 1.43 -2.83 -1.09
N TRP A 46 2.56 -2.53 -0.46
CA TRP A 46 3.85 -2.48 -1.11
C TRP A 46 4.47 -3.86 -1.13
N VAL A 47 5.04 -4.23 -2.27
CA VAL A 47 5.58 -5.56 -2.52
C VAL A 47 6.93 -5.47 -3.22
N ASP A 48 7.75 -6.50 -3.09
CA ASP A 48 8.91 -6.71 -3.96
C ASP A 48 8.40 -7.19 -5.33
N ALA A 49 8.55 -6.33 -6.31
CA ALA A 49 8.11 -6.57 -7.68
C ALA A 49 9.30 -6.80 -8.64
N ASN A 50 10.47 -7.17 -8.13
CA ASN A 50 11.63 -7.47 -8.95
C ASN A 50 11.35 -8.69 -9.84
N ILE A 51 11.40 -8.49 -11.16
CA ILE A 51 11.10 -9.54 -12.14
C ILE A 51 12.07 -10.74 -12.03
N ALA A 52 13.28 -10.52 -11.54
CA ALA A 52 14.24 -11.59 -11.33
C ALA A 52 13.77 -12.65 -10.32
N ASN A 53 12.86 -12.30 -9.43
CA ASN A 53 12.26 -13.22 -8.46
C ASN A 53 11.27 -14.19 -9.12
N GLN A 54 10.73 -13.87 -10.30
CA GLN A 54 9.63 -14.59 -10.98
C GLN A 54 8.34 -14.71 -10.15
N GLU A 55 8.29 -14.08 -8.99
CA GLU A 55 7.18 -14.03 -8.04
C GLU A 55 7.10 -12.63 -7.43
N ILE A 56 5.90 -12.24 -7.02
CA ILE A 56 5.66 -11.08 -6.18
C ILE A 56 5.81 -11.52 -4.73
N LYS A 57 6.69 -10.85 -3.98
CA LYS A 57 7.02 -11.17 -2.59
C LYS A 57 6.71 -10.02 -1.64
N LEU A 58 6.66 -10.31 -0.35
CA LEU A 58 6.70 -9.26 0.65
C LEU A 58 8.04 -8.49 0.59
N PRO A 59 8.05 -7.19 0.92
CA PRO A 59 9.30 -6.43 0.98
C PRO A 59 10.29 -7.08 1.95
N ALA A 60 11.56 -7.09 1.58
CA ALA A 60 12.65 -7.56 2.43
C ALA A 60 13.72 -6.47 2.56
N GLU A 61 14.68 -6.68 3.44
CA GLU A 61 15.87 -5.85 3.46
C GLU A 61 16.61 -6.00 2.12
N GLY A 62 16.93 -4.87 1.49
CA GLY A 62 17.57 -4.85 0.18
C GLY A 62 16.64 -5.03 -1.03
N THR A 63 15.31 -4.98 -0.85
CA THR A 63 14.38 -4.89 -1.98
C THR A 63 14.77 -3.72 -2.90
N VAL A 64 15.02 -4.03 -4.17
CA VAL A 64 15.50 -3.06 -5.17
C VAL A 64 14.40 -2.50 -6.06
N GLN A 65 13.23 -3.15 -6.11
CA GLN A 65 12.11 -2.69 -6.92
C GLN A 65 10.80 -2.87 -6.16
N TYR A 66 10.27 -1.77 -5.70
CA TYR A 66 8.97 -1.76 -5.02
C TYR A 66 7.83 -1.61 -6.02
N GLY A 67 6.73 -2.29 -5.74
CA GLY A 67 5.46 -2.13 -6.43
C GLY A 67 4.31 -1.91 -5.46
N ILE A 68 3.20 -1.37 -5.95
CA ILE A 68 1.95 -1.27 -5.21
C ILE A 68 0.88 -2.14 -5.86
N VAL A 69 0.17 -2.91 -5.04
CA VAL A 69 -0.92 -3.79 -5.50
C VAL A 69 -2.17 -2.95 -5.77
N TYR A 70 -2.78 -3.14 -6.95
CA TYR A 70 -4.02 -2.46 -7.34
C TYR A 70 -4.90 -3.35 -8.24
N THR A 71 -5.08 -4.57 -7.87
CA THR A 71 -5.91 -5.52 -8.61
C THR A 71 -7.33 -5.00 -8.79
N THR A 72 -7.87 -5.10 -9.98
CA THR A 72 -9.24 -4.65 -10.28
C THR A 72 -10.24 -5.64 -9.69
N GLU A 73 -11.21 -5.13 -8.94
CA GLU A 73 -12.16 -5.89 -8.13
C GLU A 73 -13.39 -6.38 -8.89
N LYS A 74 -13.33 -6.50 -10.22
CA LYS A 74 -14.45 -7.00 -11.00
C LYS A 74 -14.34 -8.52 -11.19
N GLU A 75 -15.03 -9.27 -10.37
CA GLU A 75 -15.40 -10.63 -10.72
C GLU A 75 -16.61 -10.61 -11.67
N TRP A 76 -16.45 -11.18 -12.85
CA TRP A 76 -17.54 -11.40 -13.79
C TRP A 76 -18.55 -12.39 -13.18
N GLY A 77 -19.75 -11.92 -12.89
CA GLY A 77 -20.88 -12.75 -12.46
C GLY A 77 -21.22 -12.73 -10.99
N ARG A 78 -20.48 -12.03 -10.13
CA ARG A 78 -20.88 -11.79 -8.74
C ARG A 78 -21.13 -10.29 -8.50
N TYR A 79 -22.37 -9.98 -8.23
CA TYR A 79 -22.75 -8.70 -7.67
C TYR A 79 -22.17 -8.61 -6.24
N VAL A 80 -21.47 -7.49 -5.96
CA VAL A 80 -21.25 -7.05 -4.59
C VAL A 80 -19.98 -7.58 -3.90
N TYR A 81 -18.83 -7.26 -4.43
CA TYR A 81 -17.71 -7.10 -3.50
C TYR A 81 -17.28 -5.64 -3.56
N GLY A 82 -17.53 -4.90 -2.47
CA GLY A 82 -16.95 -3.57 -2.34
C GLY A 82 -15.43 -3.68 -2.26
N LEU A 83 -14.73 -2.58 -2.52
CA LEU A 83 -13.27 -2.46 -2.45
C LEU A 83 -12.65 -3.13 -1.21
N LYS A 84 -13.37 -3.17 -0.11
CA LYS A 84 -12.94 -3.74 1.17
C LYS A 84 -13.06 -5.26 1.29
N GLU A 85 -13.50 -5.95 0.27
CA GLU A 85 -13.70 -7.42 0.30
C GLU A 85 -12.74 -8.19 -0.60
N HIS A 86 -11.93 -7.46 -1.39
CA HIS A 86 -10.97 -8.06 -2.30
C HIS A 86 -9.64 -8.39 -1.62
N PHE A 87 -9.15 -9.58 -1.86
CA PHE A 87 -7.81 -10.04 -1.48
C PHE A 87 -7.35 -11.17 -2.41
N ASP A 88 -6.04 -11.31 -2.53
CA ASP A 88 -5.38 -12.38 -3.29
C ASP A 88 -4.50 -13.24 -2.36
N VAL A 89 -4.29 -14.51 -2.73
CA VAL A 89 -3.41 -15.46 -2.01
C VAL A 89 -2.37 -16.04 -2.96
N ALA A 90 -1.44 -16.82 -2.44
CA ALA A 90 -0.37 -17.50 -3.18
C ALA A 90 -0.87 -18.10 -4.51
N GLY A 91 -0.09 -17.92 -5.56
CA GLY A 91 -0.42 -18.36 -6.92
C GLY A 91 -1.41 -17.48 -7.68
N ALA A 92 -2.08 -16.51 -7.03
CA ALA A 92 -2.87 -15.50 -7.74
C ALA A 92 -1.95 -14.54 -8.50
N TYR A 93 -2.48 -13.90 -9.54
CA TYR A 93 -1.77 -12.96 -10.41
C TYR A 93 -2.29 -11.55 -10.17
N PRO A 94 -1.80 -10.84 -9.15
CA PRO A 94 -2.24 -9.48 -8.86
C PRO A 94 -1.76 -8.52 -9.95
N ARG A 95 -2.42 -7.38 -10.02
CA ARG A 95 -1.91 -6.26 -10.78
C ARG A 95 -1.05 -5.41 -9.86
N VAL A 96 0.24 -5.26 -10.22
CA VAL A 96 1.22 -4.51 -9.43
C VAL A 96 1.82 -3.39 -10.27
N GLY A 97 1.64 -2.15 -9.85
CA GLY A 97 2.28 -0.98 -10.44
C GLY A 97 3.66 -0.77 -9.81
N ILE A 98 4.69 -0.64 -10.63
CA ILE A 98 6.04 -0.33 -10.16
C ILE A 98 6.08 1.11 -9.68
N LEU A 99 6.47 1.31 -8.42
CA LEU A 99 6.56 2.64 -7.81
C LEU A 99 7.61 3.50 -8.50
N GLN A 100 7.28 4.77 -8.67
CA GLN A 100 8.18 5.79 -9.20
C GLN A 100 8.07 7.05 -8.33
N SER A 101 9.17 7.79 -8.24
CA SER A 101 9.16 9.11 -7.60
C SER A 101 8.13 10.04 -8.26
N GLY A 102 7.27 10.65 -7.48
CA GLY A 102 6.16 11.50 -7.91
C GLY A 102 4.82 10.80 -8.08
N ASP A 103 4.74 9.48 -8.01
CA ASP A 103 3.46 8.76 -7.97
C ASP A 103 2.64 9.17 -6.73
N ILE A 104 1.32 9.18 -6.87
CA ILE A 104 0.39 9.60 -5.81
C ILE A 104 -0.68 8.54 -5.60
N PHE A 105 -0.92 8.17 -4.35
CA PHE A 105 -1.89 7.15 -3.98
C PHE A 105 -2.78 7.60 -2.82
N THR A 106 -4.01 7.08 -2.78
CA THR A 106 -4.92 7.20 -1.64
C THR A 106 -5.35 5.80 -1.21
N THR A 107 -5.01 5.41 0.02
CA THR A 107 -5.29 4.07 0.54
C THR A 107 -5.44 4.07 2.06
N ASN A 108 -6.12 3.07 2.58
CA ASN A 108 -6.14 2.71 4.00
C ASN A 108 -5.18 1.54 4.32
N CYS A 109 -4.41 1.07 3.34
CA CYS A 109 -3.39 0.04 3.51
C CYS A 109 -2.11 0.64 4.09
N PHE A 110 -2.04 0.77 5.41
CA PHE A 110 -0.85 1.22 6.12
C PHE A 110 -0.85 0.77 7.59
N ASP A 111 0.30 0.81 8.20
CA ASP A 111 0.49 0.66 9.63
C ASP A 111 0.70 2.06 10.24
N MET A 112 0.05 2.34 11.37
CA MET A 112 0.22 3.61 12.08
C MET A 112 1.65 3.82 12.62
N GLY A 113 2.48 2.78 12.58
CA GLY A 113 3.91 2.82 12.85
C GLY A 113 4.24 3.31 14.26
N ASP A 114 4.81 4.49 14.35
CA ASP A 114 5.32 5.04 15.59
C ASP A 114 4.21 5.56 16.54
N PHE A 115 2.95 5.56 16.10
CA PHE A 115 1.83 6.07 16.89
C PHE A 115 1.18 4.97 17.74
N ALA A 116 1.06 5.21 19.02
CA ALA A 116 0.58 4.22 19.99
C ALA A 116 -0.91 3.84 19.80
N ASN A 117 -1.71 4.73 19.25
CA ASN A 117 -3.15 4.53 19.04
C ASN A 117 -3.70 5.47 17.95
N LEU A 118 -4.94 5.20 17.53
CA LEU A 118 -5.62 5.96 16.48
C LEU A 118 -5.74 7.46 16.81
N LYS A 119 -6.00 7.81 18.07
CA LYS A 119 -6.14 9.21 18.48
C LYS A 119 -4.83 9.98 18.29
N ALA A 120 -3.70 9.43 18.73
CA ALA A 120 -2.38 10.03 18.54
C ALA A 120 -2.04 10.17 17.05
N PHE A 121 -2.37 9.14 16.25
CA PHE A 121 -2.20 9.16 14.81
C PHE A 121 -3.04 10.28 14.16
N GLU A 122 -4.33 10.41 14.51
CA GLU A 122 -5.22 11.44 13.97
C GLU A 122 -4.79 12.86 14.39
N GLU A 123 -4.26 13.03 15.58
CA GLU A 123 -3.68 14.31 16.02
C GLU A 123 -2.45 14.69 15.19
N ALA A 124 -1.56 13.74 14.92
CA ALA A 124 -0.41 13.96 14.03
C ALA A 124 -0.85 14.28 12.60
N MET A 125 -1.90 13.61 12.09
CA MET A 125 -2.47 13.90 10.77
C MET A 125 -3.08 15.32 10.64
N LYS A 126 -3.51 15.94 11.73
CA LYS A 126 -3.98 17.33 11.73
C LYS A 126 -2.83 18.35 11.66
N ALA A 127 -1.62 17.92 12.03
CA ALA A 127 -0.43 18.75 12.06
C ALA A 127 0.47 18.62 10.82
N LEU A 128 -0.01 17.98 9.74
CA LEU A 128 0.79 17.72 8.53
C LEU A 128 1.41 18.96 7.89
N ASP A 129 0.77 20.12 8.03
CA ASP A 129 1.27 21.39 7.48
C ASP A 129 2.55 21.89 8.20
N THR A 130 2.75 21.47 9.45
CA THR A 130 3.89 21.86 10.27
C THR A 130 4.87 20.73 10.55
N THR A 131 4.37 19.50 10.56
CA THR A 131 5.15 18.29 10.87
C THR A 131 4.88 17.23 9.80
N PRO A 132 5.76 17.09 8.81
CA PRO A 132 5.57 16.11 7.75
C PRO A 132 5.66 14.68 8.30
N LEU A 133 4.82 13.80 7.78
CA LEU A 133 4.85 12.37 8.03
C LEU A 133 5.25 11.62 6.75
N TYR A 134 5.92 10.51 6.94
CA TYR A 134 6.46 9.71 5.85
C TYR A 134 5.86 8.31 5.86
N VAL A 135 5.87 7.66 4.70
CA VAL A 135 5.43 6.28 4.50
C VAL A 135 6.64 5.48 4.06
N VAL A 136 6.94 4.40 4.77
CA VAL A 136 8.12 3.56 4.51
C VAL A 136 7.75 2.09 4.44
N PRO A 137 8.43 1.27 3.61
CA PRO A 137 8.21 -0.16 3.58
C PRO A 137 8.62 -0.82 4.91
N VAL A 138 8.03 -1.96 5.19
CA VAL A 138 8.37 -2.80 6.35
C VAL A 138 8.75 -4.18 5.83
N ALA A 139 9.92 -4.67 6.20
CA ALA A 139 10.35 -6.01 5.82
C ALA A 139 9.38 -7.07 6.39
N GLY A 140 8.92 -7.98 5.54
CA GLY A 140 7.97 -9.04 5.89
C GLY A 140 6.53 -8.56 6.10
N ASP A 141 6.22 -7.28 5.79
CA ASP A 141 4.85 -6.76 5.84
C ASP A 141 4.57 -5.91 4.59
N GLY A 142 3.53 -6.23 3.86
CA GLY A 142 3.12 -5.46 2.69
C GLY A 142 2.47 -4.12 3.04
N ARG A 143 2.09 -3.87 4.29
CA ARG A 143 1.52 -2.60 4.74
C ARG A 143 2.66 -1.65 5.11
N PRO A 144 2.88 -0.56 4.34
CA PRO A 144 3.89 0.41 4.68
C PRO A 144 3.53 1.11 5.99
N LYS A 145 4.52 1.45 6.79
CA LYS A 145 4.29 2.15 8.06
C LYS A 145 4.40 3.67 7.89
N VAL A 146 3.59 4.38 8.67
CA VAL A 146 3.70 5.84 8.82
C VAL A 146 4.70 6.17 9.93
N THR A 147 5.60 7.12 9.67
CA THR A 147 6.63 7.56 10.63
C THR A 147 6.80 9.07 10.59
N ALA A 148 7.15 9.67 11.73
CA ALA A 148 7.55 11.08 11.82
C ALA A 148 9.03 11.30 11.41
N THR A 149 9.83 10.23 11.38
CA THR A 149 11.24 10.32 11.01
C THR A 149 11.41 10.24 9.50
N LYS A 150 12.02 11.28 8.90
CA LYS A 150 12.36 11.23 7.47
C LYS A 150 13.42 10.17 7.21
N PRO A 151 13.18 9.22 6.30
CA PRO A 151 14.19 8.25 5.88
C PRO A 151 15.39 8.94 5.23
N THR A 152 16.56 8.37 5.41
CA THR A 152 17.82 8.86 4.80
C THR A 152 18.18 8.10 3.52
N SER A 153 17.55 6.97 3.27
CA SER A 153 17.75 6.11 2.09
C SER A 153 16.61 5.13 1.93
N GLY A 154 16.50 4.53 0.74
CA GLY A 154 15.49 3.54 0.38
C GLY A 154 14.17 4.17 -0.04
N ALA A 155 13.24 3.31 -0.47
CA ALA A 155 11.92 3.76 -0.93
C ALA A 155 11.11 4.39 0.20
N TYR A 156 10.56 5.58 -0.04
CA TYR A 156 9.63 6.23 0.87
C TYR A 156 8.72 7.23 0.17
N GLY A 157 7.60 7.53 0.81
CA GLY A 157 6.68 8.58 0.40
C GLY A 157 6.45 9.60 1.51
N GLN A 158 5.77 10.70 1.18
CA GLN A 158 5.34 11.72 2.14
C GLN A 158 3.81 11.75 2.18
N VAL A 159 3.25 11.76 3.37
CA VAL A 159 1.81 11.93 3.57
C VAL A 159 1.41 13.35 3.19
N VAL A 160 0.40 13.45 2.31
CA VAL A 160 -0.13 14.73 1.82
C VAL A 160 -1.42 15.10 2.53
N LYS A 161 -2.26 14.09 2.85
CA LYS A 161 -3.57 14.35 3.40
C LYS A 161 -4.14 13.12 4.11
N TYR A 162 -4.87 13.37 5.22
CA TYR A 162 -5.79 12.40 5.82
C TYR A 162 -7.17 12.57 5.20
N THR A 163 -7.81 11.51 4.74
CA THR A 163 -9.04 11.56 3.93
C THR A 163 -9.89 10.31 4.16
N THR A 164 -10.78 10.01 3.22
CA THR A 164 -11.59 8.78 3.17
C THR A 164 -11.53 8.17 1.79
N VAL A 165 -11.57 6.84 1.70
CA VAL A 165 -11.83 6.09 0.45
C VAL A 165 -13.34 5.98 0.19
N PRO A 166 -13.77 5.59 -1.03
CA PRO A 166 -15.20 5.56 -1.40
C PRO A 166 -16.07 4.69 -0.52
N ASN A 167 -15.52 3.66 0.10
CA ASN A 167 -16.25 2.81 1.06
C ASN A 167 -16.50 3.48 2.44
N GLY A 168 -16.09 4.75 2.61
CA GLY A 168 -16.27 5.55 3.82
C GLY A 168 -15.17 5.35 4.88
N GLU A 169 -14.22 4.45 4.68
CA GLU A 169 -13.11 4.24 5.62
C GLU A 169 -12.08 5.37 5.54
N LYS A 170 -11.42 5.64 6.66
CA LYS A 170 -10.33 6.61 6.72
C LYS A 170 -9.12 6.10 5.95
N ALA A 171 -8.43 7.02 5.30
CA ALA A 171 -7.29 6.74 4.45
C ALA A 171 -6.26 7.87 4.50
N ILE A 172 -5.06 7.57 4.04
CA ILE A 172 -4.03 8.58 3.76
C ILE A 172 -3.86 8.75 2.25
N LYS A 173 -3.58 9.99 1.85
CA LYS A 173 -3.03 10.30 0.54
C LYS A 173 -1.55 10.60 0.71
N TYR A 174 -0.72 9.96 -0.08
CA TYR A 174 0.73 10.18 -0.05
C TYR A 174 1.33 10.23 -1.45
N THR A 175 2.48 10.85 -1.59
CA THR A 175 3.29 10.87 -2.80
C THR A 175 4.59 10.13 -2.56
N ILE A 176 5.07 9.39 -3.56
CA ILE A 176 6.37 8.74 -3.52
C ILE A 176 7.45 9.79 -3.75
N LEU A 177 8.42 9.85 -2.87
CA LEU A 177 9.58 10.74 -3.00
C LEU A 177 10.81 9.99 -3.54
N GLU A 178 10.99 8.76 -3.10
CA GLU A 178 12.06 7.86 -3.55
C GLU A 178 11.49 6.43 -3.67
N ALA A 179 11.88 5.68 -4.72
CA ALA A 179 11.33 4.36 -5.04
C ALA A 179 12.41 3.39 -5.51
#